data_294ca06a4ed5b099d7bdc5488d52831f
#
_entry.id   294ca06a4ed5b099d7bdc5488d52831f
#
_cell.length_a   1.000
_cell.length_b   1.000
_cell.length_c   1.000
_cell.angle_alpha   90.00
_cell.angle_beta   90.00
_cell.angle_gamma   90.00
#
_symmetry.space_group_name_H-M   'P 1'
#
loop_
_entity.id
_entity.type
_entity.pdbx_description
1 polymer ?
#
loop_
_entity_poly.entity_id
_entity_poly.type
_entity_poly.pdbx_seq_one_letter_code
_entity_poly.pdbx_strand_id
1 'polypeptide(L)'
;VKGGGRYNLDDRLSAFANIGYVEKPPILDNVIAYDGTVSQNPDNEKFISNEIGGEYRSDLVAIKGSFYNTQWKDRNLTKSVTTGQGDSGDSDIIYLTGVNQTHSGFEIESKVALHEMVELDVAISIGSWKFDGDAKGDYTEMEYNDDNQIIGQTSTEYQYALNGLMVGDMPQTAYVGGLTLKPIDGLSLQGLYRIYENHYADWSPDSREVDGDADRAQVWKSPGYSKLDLHIAYKLPEIAGLDMTLTGHLFNALDNVYVQDAVDNSQYNGYGDKVHAAHNAEVFLGTPRHFNLGLSVNF
;
A
#
# COMPACT_ATOMS: atom_id res chain seq x y z
N VAL A 1 -15.05 -16.61 6.12
CA VAL A 1 -14.58 -17.75 6.95
C VAL A 1 -13.07 -17.61 7.10
N LYS A 2 -12.56 -17.82 8.34
CA LYS A 2 -11.10 -17.85 8.60
C LYS A 2 -10.81 -19.06 9.48
N GLY A 3 -9.69 -19.71 9.24
CA GLY A 3 -9.20 -20.83 10.03
C GLY A 3 -7.68 -20.83 10.07
N GLY A 4 -7.12 -21.36 11.14
CA GLY A 4 -5.70 -21.50 11.27
C GLY A 4 -5.35 -22.49 12.36
N GLY A 5 -4.11 -22.95 12.32
CA GLY A 5 -3.56 -23.85 13.31
C GLY A 5 -2.11 -23.53 13.62
N ARG A 6 -1.72 -23.79 14.84
CA ARG A 6 -0.34 -23.72 15.32
C ARG A 6 0.04 -25.06 15.95
N TYR A 7 1.20 -25.54 15.62
CA TYR A 7 1.78 -26.75 16.19
C TYR A 7 3.12 -26.41 16.84
N ASN A 8 3.23 -26.65 18.14
CA ASN A 8 4.47 -26.49 18.88
C ASN A 8 5.29 -27.76 18.72
N LEU A 9 6.46 -27.63 18.08
CA LEU A 9 7.42 -28.72 17.94
C LEU A 9 8.15 -28.99 19.27
N ASP A 10 8.47 -27.90 19.98
CA ASP A 10 9.00 -27.90 21.33
C ASP A 10 8.61 -26.58 22.05
N ASP A 11 9.24 -26.29 23.20
CA ASP A 11 8.97 -25.10 24.01
C ASP A 11 9.42 -23.78 23.32
N ARG A 12 10.22 -23.86 22.26
CA ARG A 12 10.81 -22.71 21.56
C ARG A 12 10.39 -22.60 20.10
N LEU A 13 10.08 -23.71 19.47
CA LEU A 13 9.82 -23.77 18.02
C LEU A 13 8.38 -24.17 17.74
N SER A 14 7.71 -23.39 16.90
CA SER A 14 6.38 -23.70 16.42
C SER A 14 6.25 -23.43 14.92
N ALA A 15 5.35 -24.15 14.27
CA ALA A 15 4.89 -23.89 12.93
C ALA A 15 3.41 -23.49 12.95
N PHE A 16 2.99 -22.68 12.00
CA PHE A 16 1.60 -22.28 11.85
C PHE A 16 1.18 -22.22 10.39
N ALA A 17 -0.13 -22.37 10.17
CA ALA A 17 -0.74 -22.14 8.89
C ALA A 17 -2.09 -21.45 9.09
N ASN A 18 -2.40 -20.49 8.21
CA ASN A 18 -3.65 -19.75 8.19
C ASN A 18 -4.27 -19.81 6.81
N ILE A 19 -5.59 -19.91 6.76
CA ILE A 19 -6.38 -19.76 5.55
C ILE A 19 -7.52 -18.78 5.80
N GLY A 20 -7.87 -18.00 4.81
CA GLY A 20 -8.94 -17.02 4.88
C GLY A 20 -9.73 -16.95 3.58
N TYR A 21 -11.05 -16.89 3.71
CA TYR A 21 -11.95 -16.47 2.66
C TYR A 21 -12.85 -15.37 3.22
N VAL A 22 -12.79 -14.22 2.61
CA VAL A 22 -13.60 -13.05 2.95
C VAL A 22 -14.28 -12.58 1.69
N GLU A 23 -15.55 -12.28 1.80
CA GLU A 23 -16.36 -11.68 0.77
C GLU A 23 -16.94 -10.39 1.34
N LYS A 24 -16.86 -9.31 0.58
CA LYS A 24 -17.43 -8.02 0.97
C LYS A 24 -18.17 -7.40 -0.21
N PRO A 25 -19.26 -6.68 0.02
CA PRO A 25 -19.89 -5.88 -1.03
C PRO A 25 -18.92 -4.81 -1.53
N PRO A 26 -19.04 -4.39 -2.80
CA PRO A 26 -18.23 -3.30 -3.33
C PRO A 26 -18.51 -1.99 -2.57
N ILE A 27 -17.56 -1.06 -2.64
CA ILE A 27 -17.75 0.30 -2.15
C ILE A 27 -18.79 0.97 -3.08
N LEU A 28 -19.78 1.65 -2.52
CA LEU A 28 -20.88 2.23 -3.32
C LEU A 28 -20.37 3.20 -4.39
N ASP A 29 -19.37 4.02 -4.05
CA ASP A 29 -18.77 4.99 -4.98
C ASP A 29 -18.06 4.32 -6.18
N ASN A 30 -17.77 3.02 -6.08
CA ASN A 30 -17.18 2.25 -7.17
C ASN A 30 -18.22 1.55 -8.06
N VAL A 31 -19.49 1.63 -7.72
CA VAL A 31 -20.56 0.90 -8.43
C VAL A 31 -21.82 1.72 -8.67
N ILE A 32 -21.92 2.91 -8.09
CA ILE A 32 -23.03 3.83 -8.30
C ILE A 32 -22.48 5.15 -8.85
N ALA A 33 -22.89 5.49 -10.06
CA ALA A 33 -22.52 6.75 -10.68
C ALA A 33 -23.26 7.94 -10.03
N TYR A 34 -22.81 9.16 -10.30
CA TYR A 34 -23.38 10.41 -9.76
C TYR A 34 -24.87 10.59 -10.07
N ASP A 35 -25.34 10.06 -11.18
CA ASP A 35 -26.74 10.09 -11.61
C ASP A 35 -27.61 8.99 -10.96
N GLY A 36 -27.00 8.13 -10.13
CA GLY A 36 -27.67 7.00 -9.50
C GLY A 36 -27.70 5.73 -10.35
N THR A 37 -27.07 5.72 -11.52
CA THR A 37 -26.92 4.51 -12.33
C THR A 37 -26.02 3.52 -11.61
N VAL A 38 -26.46 2.26 -11.50
CA VAL A 38 -25.70 1.19 -10.88
C VAL A 38 -24.90 0.46 -11.95
N SER A 39 -23.60 0.24 -11.71
CA SER A 39 -22.79 -0.63 -12.55
C SER A 39 -23.45 -1.99 -12.69
N GLN A 40 -23.48 -2.53 -13.92
CA GLN A 40 -24.19 -3.78 -14.19
C GLN A 40 -23.59 -4.95 -13.41
N ASN A 41 -24.37 -5.50 -12.48
CA ASN A 41 -24.04 -6.67 -11.67
C ASN A 41 -22.68 -6.57 -10.95
N PRO A 42 -22.49 -5.60 -10.06
CA PRO A 42 -21.26 -5.54 -9.28
C PRO A 42 -21.15 -6.79 -8.40
N ASP A 43 -20.14 -7.61 -8.67
CA ASP A 43 -19.84 -8.77 -7.84
C ASP A 43 -19.26 -8.33 -6.48
N ASN A 44 -19.50 -9.15 -5.46
CA ASN A 44 -18.80 -8.98 -4.20
C ASN A 44 -17.30 -9.24 -4.40
N GLU A 45 -16.48 -8.41 -3.81
CA GLU A 45 -15.03 -8.62 -3.77
C GLU A 45 -14.68 -9.80 -2.89
N LYS A 46 -13.75 -10.65 -3.33
CA LYS A 46 -13.34 -11.88 -2.65
C LYS A 46 -11.86 -11.85 -2.31
N PHE A 47 -11.53 -12.14 -1.07
CA PHE A 47 -10.16 -12.33 -0.61
C PHE A 47 -9.95 -13.79 -0.24
N ILE A 48 -9.00 -14.43 -0.90
CA ILE A 48 -8.57 -15.81 -0.64
C ILE A 48 -7.13 -15.74 -0.18
N SER A 49 -6.86 -15.97 1.09
CA SER A 49 -5.54 -15.86 1.68
C SER A 49 -5.04 -17.16 2.28
N ASN A 50 -3.76 -17.43 2.09
CA ASN A 50 -3.04 -18.55 2.67
C ASN A 50 -1.73 -18.02 3.23
N GLU A 51 -1.37 -18.47 4.43
CA GLU A 51 -0.10 -18.16 5.08
C GLU A 51 0.43 -19.44 5.74
N ILE A 52 1.72 -19.66 5.60
CA ILE A 52 2.45 -20.71 6.32
C ILE A 52 3.73 -20.10 6.89
N GLY A 53 4.06 -20.45 8.11
CA GLY A 53 5.23 -19.91 8.76
C GLY A 53 5.70 -20.67 9.95
N GLY A 54 6.78 -20.19 10.54
CA GLY A 54 7.37 -20.70 11.77
C GLY A 54 7.78 -19.58 12.70
N GLU A 55 7.88 -19.90 13.95
CA GLU A 55 8.33 -19.00 14.99
C GLU A 55 9.31 -19.75 15.92
N TYR A 56 10.45 -19.11 16.18
CA TYR A 56 11.38 -19.52 17.21
C TYR A 56 11.44 -18.44 18.30
N ARG A 57 11.37 -18.86 19.56
CA ARG A 57 11.41 -17.96 20.70
C ARG A 57 12.29 -18.53 21.81
N SER A 58 13.20 -17.69 22.29
CA SER A 58 14.02 -17.93 23.46
C SER A 58 14.10 -16.64 24.30
N ASP A 59 14.81 -16.66 25.41
CA ASP A 59 15.01 -15.48 26.26
C ASP A 59 15.75 -14.34 25.54
N LEU A 60 16.60 -14.68 24.58
CA LEU A 60 17.43 -13.71 23.84
C LEU A 60 16.87 -13.35 22.47
N VAL A 61 16.14 -14.27 21.83
CA VAL A 61 15.76 -14.13 20.42
C VAL A 61 14.32 -14.56 20.21
N ALA A 62 13.56 -13.72 19.52
CA ALA A 62 12.28 -14.08 18.93
C ALA A 62 12.38 -13.85 17.42
N ILE A 63 12.12 -14.88 16.61
CA ILE A 63 12.09 -14.81 15.15
C ILE A 63 10.80 -15.43 14.67
N LYS A 64 10.10 -14.74 13.78
CA LYS A 64 8.96 -15.25 13.03
C LYS A 64 9.25 -15.08 11.54
N GLY A 65 8.99 -16.13 10.75
CA GLY A 65 9.06 -16.08 9.30
C GLY A 65 7.82 -16.70 8.68
N SER A 66 7.30 -16.10 7.63
CA SER A 66 6.15 -16.64 6.92
C SER A 66 6.22 -16.38 5.42
N PHE A 67 5.56 -17.24 4.67
CA PHE A 67 5.20 -17.05 3.28
C PHE A 67 3.68 -16.84 3.22
N TYR A 68 3.25 -15.84 2.46
CA TYR A 68 1.84 -15.58 2.23
C TYR A 68 1.49 -15.56 0.74
N ASN A 69 0.25 -15.90 0.43
CA ASN A 69 -0.36 -15.70 -0.87
C ASN A 69 -1.82 -15.26 -0.66
N THR A 70 -2.16 -14.11 -1.19
CA THR A 70 -3.52 -13.56 -1.15
C THR A 70 -3.97 -13.23 -2.56
N GLN A 71 -5.10 -13.78 -2.97
CA GLN A 71 -5.80 -13.42 -4.18
C GLN A 71 -6.95 -12.47 -3.81
N TRP A 72 -6.96 -11.31 -4.44
CA TRP A 72 -8.09 -10.38 -4.39
C TRP A 72 -8.80 -10.42 -5.71
N LYS A 73 -10.02 -10.94 -5.71
CA LYS A 73 -10.83 -11.17 -6.91
C LYS A 73 -12.05 -10.28 -6.95
N ASP A 74 -12.50 -10.04 -8.16
CA ASP A 74 -13.74 -9.30 -8.45
C ASP A 74 -13.72 -7.89 -7.82
N ARG A 75 -12.55 -7.27 -7.74
CA ARG A 75 -12.40 -5.92 -7.20
C ARG A 75 -13.08 -4.92 -8.12
N ASN A 76 -13.87 -4.04 -7.50
CA ASN A 76 -14.49 -2.91 -8.18
C ASN A 76 -13.73 -1.64 -7.79
N LEU A 77 -13.34 -0.85 -8.77
CA LEU A 77 -12.67 0.43 -8.55
C LEU A 77 -13.01 1.43 -9.63
N THR A 78 -12.81 2.70 -9.32
CA THR A 78 -12.96 3.81 -10.26
C THR A 78 -11.59 4.34 -10.66
N LYS A 79 -11.49 4.81 -11.89
CA LYS A 79 -10.33 5.54 -12.40
C LYS A 79 -10.80 6.77 -13.16
N SER A 80 -10.08 7.87 -13.02
CA SER A 80 -10.31 9.05 -13.83
C SER A 80 -9.72 8.86 -15.21
N VAL A 81 -10.41 9.32 -16.23
CA VAL A 81 -9.96 9.36 -17.63
C VAL A 81 -10.15 10.77 -18.18
N THR A 82 -9.31 11.14 -19.14
CA THR A 82 -9.45 12.39 -19.86
C THR A 82 -10.34 12.15 -21.05
N THR A 83 -11.49 12.82 -21.09
CA THR A 83 -12.41 12.79 -22.24
C THR A 83 -12.40 14.15 -22.94
N GLY A 84 -12.48 14.13 -24.27
CA GLY A 84 -12.52 15.32 -25.09
C GLY A 84 -11.21 15.70 -25.77
N GLN A 85 -11.33 16.46 -26.86
CA GLN A 85 -10.19 17.02 -27.60
C GLN A 85 -10.06 18.50 -27.26
N GLY A 86 -8.93 18.91 -26.70
CA GLY A 86 -8.58 20.30 -26.49
C GLY A 86 -8.11 20.65 -25.08
N ASP A 87 -7.72 21.92 -24.87
CA ASP A 87 -7.19 22.48 -23.60
C ASP A 87 -8.16 22.44 -22.40
N SER A 88 -9.37 21.95 -22.58
CA SER A 88 -10.39 21.76 -21.54
C SER A 88 -10.88 20.32 -21.53
N GLY A 89 -9.95 19.36 -21.41
CA GLY A 89 -10.33 17.97 -21.24
C GLY A 89 -11.14 17.82 -19.96
N ASP A 90 -12.40 17.39 -20.10
CA ASP A 90 -13.21 17.02 -18.94
C ASP A 90 -12.66 15.72 -18.36
N SER A 91 -12.59 15.64 -17.05
CA SER A 91 -12.21 14.42 -16.34
C SER A 91 -13.47 13.63 -16.04
N ASP A 92 -13.56 12.45 -16.60
CA ASP A 92 -14.63 11.50 -16.35
C ASP A 92 -14.17 10.31 -15.53
N ILE A 93 -15.11 9.49 -15.10
CA ILE A 93 -14.85 8.33 -14.25
C ILE A 93 -15.24 7.06 -15.01
N ILE A 94 -14.30 6.13 -15.08
CA ILE A 94 -14.56 4.76 -15.52
C ILE A 94 -14.78 3.87 -14.31
N TYR A 95 -15.82 3.06 -14.36
CA TYR A 95 -16.14 2.04 -13.37
C TYR A 95 -15.58 0.69 -13.83
N LEU A 96 -14.53 0.22 -13.16
CA LEU A 96 -13.86 -1.03 -13.45
C LEU A 96 -14.42 -2.15 -12.60
N THR A 97 -14.72 -3.27 -13.22
CA THR A 97 -15.23 -4.48 -12.56
C THR A 97 -14.33 -5.68 -12.85
N GLY A 98 -14.36 -6.67 -11.95
CA GLY A 98 -13.62 -7.92 -12.16
C GLY A 98 -12.10 -7.77 -12.13
N VAL A 99 -11.58 -6.73 -11.52
CA VAL A 99 -10.12 -6.54 -11.38
C VAL A 99 -9.58 -7.55 -10.38
N ASN A 100 -8.65 -8.38 -10.83
CA ASN A 100 -8.03 -9.40 -10.01
C ASN A 100 -6.58 -9.04 -9.70
N GLN A 101 -6.13 -9.39 -8.49
CA GLN A 101 -4.76 -9.21 -8.05
C GLN A 101 -4.27 -10.42 -7.26
N THR A 102 -3.00 -10.76 -7.41
CA THR A 102 -2.32 -11.76 -6.60
C THR A 102 -1.17 -11.11 -5.86
N HIS A 103 -1.19 -11.21 -4.54
CA HIS A 103 -0.18 -10.70 -3.63
C HIS A 103 0.51 -11.88 -2.96
N SER A 104 1.76 -12.13 -3.27
CA SER A 104 2.56 -13.16 -2.60
C SER A 104 3.86 -12.58 -2.10
N GLY A 105 4.37 -13.15 -1.01
CA GLY A 105 5.61 -12.66 -0.44
C GLY A 105 6.08 -13.49 0.73
N PHE A 106 7.26 -13.10 1.19
CA PHE A 106 7.94 -13.66 2.33
C PHE A 106 8.24 -12.57 3.34
N GLU A 107 7.99 -12.84 4.60
CA GLU A 107 8.21 -11.91 5.70
C GLU A 107 9.04 -12.57 6.81
N ILE A 108 9.98 -11.80 7.36
CA ILE A 108 10.72 -12.16 8.57
C ILE A 108 10.63 -10.99 9.53
N GLU A 109 10.34 -11.30 10.78
CA GLU A 109 10.45 -10.37 11.91
C GLU A 109 11.33 -11.01 12.97
N SER A 110 12.24 -10.23 13.52
CA SER A 110 13.13 -10.68 14.58
C SER A 110 13.35 -9.60 15.62
N LYS A 111 13.34 -10.02 16.88
CA LYS A 111 13.74 -9.21 18.02
C LYS A 111 14.84 -9.95 18.78
N VAL A 112 15.96 -9.26 19.04
CA VAL A 112 17.12 -9.82 19.72
C VAL A 112 17.48 -8.94 20.92
N ALA A 113 17.41 -9.50 22.12
CA ALA A 113 17.89 -8.87 23.34
C ALA A 113 19.41 -9.14 23.48
N LEU A 114 20.24 -8.28 22.89
CA LEU A 114 21.70 -8.42 22.92
C LEU A 114 22.27 -8.23 24.33
N HIS A 115 21.64 -7.35 25.11
CA HIS A 115 21.97 -7.05 26.49
C HIS A 115 20.72 -6.48 27.17
N GLU A 116 20.68 -6.42 28.50
CA GLU A 116 19.58 -5.77 29.24
C GLU A 116 19.31 -4.34 28.78
N MET A 117 20.36 -3.65 28.31
CA MET A 117 20.29 -2.27 27.81
C MET A 117 20.23 -2.16 26.29
N VAL A 118 20.30 -3.26 25.52
CA VAL A 118 20.45 -3.21 24.06
C VAL A 118 19.53 -4.23 23.38
N GLU A 119 18.58 -3.74 22.60
CA GLU A 119 17.68 -4.55 21.79
C GLU A 119 17.86 -4.22 20.29
N LEU A 120 17.86 -5.25 19.45
CA LEU A 120 17.90 -5.15 18.00
C LEU A 120 16.58 -5.69 17.43
N ASP A 121 15.95 -4.92 16.55
CA ASP A 121 14.77 -5.30 15.79
C ASP A 121 15.16 -5.39 14.31
N VAL A 122 14.73 -6.46 13.63
CA VAL A 122 14.92 -6.62 12.19
C VAL A 122 13.61 -7.09 11.57
N ALA A 123 13.18 -6.42 10.52
CA ALA A 123 12.07 -6.89 9.70
C ALA A 123 12.45 -6.85 8.22
N ILE A 124 12.05 -7.89 7.48
CA ILE A 124 12.25 -8.02 6.04
C ILE A 124 10.92 -8.45 5.43
N SER A 125 10.48 -7.73 4.42
CA SER A 125 9.33 -8.10 3.59
C SER A 125 9.75 -8.05 2.13
N ILE A 126 9.54 -9.14 1.41
CA ILE A 126 9.82 -9.25 -0.03
C ILE A 126 8.54 -9.76 -0.69
N GLY A 127 7.86 -8.87 -1.40
CA GLY A 127 6.60 -9.13 -2.08
C GLY A 127 6.72 -9.18 -3.60
N SER A 128 5.72 -9.76 -4.21
CA SER A 128 5.42 -9.68 -5.65
C SER A 128 3.91 -9.58 -5.78
N TRP A 129 3.42 -8.36 -6.04
CA TRP A 129 2.00 -8.06 -6.16
C TRP A 129 1.69 -7.64 -7.57
N LYS A 130 0.77 -8.36 -8.22
CA LYS A 130 0.48 -8.21 -9.65
C LYS A 130 -1.02 -8.26 -9.91
N PHE A 131 -1.41 -7.55 -10.96
CA PHE A 131 -2.70 -7.76 -11.57
C PHE A 131 -2.74 -9.12 -12.29
N ASP A 132 -3.89 -9.79 -12.18
CA ASP A 132 -4.11 -11.15 -12.68
C ASP A 132 -5.28 -11.12 -13.68
N GLY A 133 -4.95 -10.93 -14.94
CA GLY A 133 -5.88 -10.70 -16.03
C GLY A 133 -6.07 -9.23 -16.38
N ASP A 134 -6.67 -9.00 -17.54
CA ASP A 134 -7.10 -7.69 -18.01
C ASP A 134 -8.41 -7.30 -17.34
N ALA A 135 -8.66 -6.00 -17.17
CA ALA A 135 -9.90 -5.49 -16.60
C ALA A 135 -10.86 -4.99 -17.67
N LYS A 136 -12.13 -4.90 -17.29
CA LYS A 136 -13.18 -4.23 -18.06
C LYS A 136 -13.69 -3.02 -17.30
N GLY A 137 -14.04 -1.98 -18.03
CA GLY A 137 -14.62 -0.78 -17.45
C GLY A 137 -15.73 -0.24 -18.33
N ASP A 138 -16.78 0.23 -17.67
CA ASP A 138 -17.89 0.90 -18.31
C ASP A 138 -17.75 2.41 -18.15
N TYR A 139 -17.70 3.10 -19.27
CA TYR A 139 -17.78 4.55 -19.33
C TYR A 139 -19.18 4.95 -19.80
N THR A 140 -19.83 5.81 -19.05
CA THR A 140 -21.17 6.32 -19.38
C THR A 140 -21.10 7.81 -19.68
N GLU A 141 -21.37 8.19 -20.91
CA GLU A 141 -21.50 9.57 -21.35
C GLU A 141 -22.95 10.01 -21.21
N MET A 142 -23.17 11.17 -20.57
CA MET A 142 -24.48 11.77 -20.39
C MET A 142 -24.73 12.80 -21.48
N GLU A 143 -25.90 12.73 -22.10
CA GLU A 143 -26.38 13.76 -23.05
C GLU A 143 -27.26 14.76 -22.30
N TYR A 144 -26.94 16.06 -22.43
CA TYR A 144 -27.70 17.14 -21.81
C TYR A 144 -28.40 18.00 -22.84
N ASN A 145 -29.61 18.52 -22.52
CA ASN A 145 -30.27 19.55 -23.28
C ASN A 145 -29.75 20.96 -22.89
N ASP A 146 -30.27 21.98 -23.58
CA ASP A 146 -29.90 23.39 -23.32
C ASP A 146 -30.27 23.86 -21.90
N ASP A 147 -31.17 23.17 -21.20
CA ASP A 147 -31.56 23.43 -19.80
C ASP A 147 -30.75 22.60 -18.79
N ASN A 148 -29.67 21.97 -19.23
CA ASN A 148 -28.78 21.12 -18.40
C ASN A 148 -29.51 19.88 -17.80
N GLN A 149 -30.53 19.39 -18.45
CA GLN A 149 -31.24 18.16 -18.06
C GLN A 149 -30.74 16.99 -18.88
N ILE A 150 -30.55 15.84 -18.22
CA ILE A 150 -30.14 14.61 -18.88
C ILE A 150 -31.26 14.14 -19.80
N ILE A 151 -30.98 14.01 -21.10
CA ILE A 151 -31.91 13.56 -22.13
C ILE A 151 -31.57 12.19 -22.73
N GLY A 152 -30.37 11.72 -22.47
CA GLY A 152 -29.87 10.41 -22.92
C GLY A 152 -28.61 10.02 -22.18
N GLN A 153 -28.24 8.76 -22.35
CA GLN A 153 -26.94 8.24 -21.92
C GLN A 153 -26.45 7.17 -22.89
N THR A 154 -25.16 7.15 -23.13
CA THR A 154 -24.50 6.11 -23.92
C THR A 154 -23.41 5.45 -23.04
N SER A 155 -23.48 4.13 -22.87
CA SER A 155 -22.45 3.39 -22.15
C SER A 155 -21.58 2.61 -23.12
N THR A 156 -20.27 2.74 -22.97
CA THR A 156 -19.25 2.05 -23.77
C THR A 156 -18.38 1.20 -22.86
N GLU A 157 -18.28 -0.11 -23.14
CA GLU A 157 -17.36 -1.01 -22.45
C GLU A 157 -15.95 -0.87 -23.05
N TYR A 158 -14.96 -0.61 -22.21
CA TYR A 158 -13.55 -0.62 -22.54
C TYR A 158 -12.83 -1.80 -21.88
N GLN A 159 -11.74 -2.22 -22.49
CA GLN A 159 -10.86 -3.23 -21.91
C GLN A 159 -9.50 -2.59 -21.63
N TYR A 160 -8.90 -2.97 -20.49
CA TYR A 160 -7.62 -2.43 -20.02
C TYR A 160 -6.59 -3.55 -19.86
N ALA A 161 -5.42 -3.35 -20.45
CA ALA A 161 -4.30 -4.29 -20.47
C ALA A 161 -3.55 -4.27 -19.13
N LEU A 162 -4.08 -4.95 -18.14
CA LEU A 162 -3.50 -4.99 -16.77
C LEU A 162 -2.72 -6.25 -16.47
N ASN A 163 -2.93 -7.33 -17.22
CA ASN A 163 -2.34 -8.63 -16.90
C ASN A 163 -0.82 -8.56 -16.73
N GLY A 164 -0.33 -8.89 -15.53
CA GLY A 164 1.08 -8.92 -15.19
C GLY A 164 1.66 -7.57 -14.76
N LEU A 165 0.89 -6.47 -14.76
CA LEU A 165 1.34 -5.21 -14.19
C LEU A 165 1.56 -5.36 -12.69
N MET A 166 2.61 -4.72 -12.19
CA MET A 166 2.85 -4.63 -10.75
C MET A 166 1.82 -3.69 -10.12
N VAL A 167 1.32 -4.07 -8.95
CA VAL A 167 0.43 -3.22 -8.16
C VAL A 167 1.24 -2.06 -7.59
N GLY A 168 0.73 -0.84 -7.77
CA GLY A 168 1.35 0.40 -7.30
C GLY A 168 1.06 0.74 -5.84
N ASP A 169 1.31 1.99 -5.49
CA ASP A 169 0.99 2.69 -4.23
C ASP A 169 1.86 2.30 -3.03
N MET A 170 2.47 1.11 -3.03
CA MET A 170 3.30 0.67 -1.90
C MET A 170 4.56 -0.07 -2.36
N PRO A 171 5.71 0.16 -1.68
CA PRO A 171 6.91 -0.63 -1.93
C PRO A 171 6.67 -2.10 -1.64
N GLN A 172 7.00 -2.96 -2.61
CA GLN A 172 6.82 -4.42 -2.47
C GLN A 172 7.99 -5.09 -1.73
N THR A 173 9.05 -4.34 -1.44
CA THR A 173 10.19 -4.81 -0.66
C THR A 173 10.55 -3.77 0.40
N ALA A 174 10.68 -4.22 1.64
CA ALA A 174 11.06 -3.39 2.78
C ALA A 174 12.05 -4.12 3.68
N TYR A 175 13.08 -3.38 4.11
CA TYR A 175 14.02 -3.82 5.13
C TYR A 175 14.00 -2.81 6.28
N VAL A 176 13.93 -3.30 7.51
CA VAL A 176 13.91 -2.48 8.71
C VAL A 176 14.97 -2.98 9.66
N GLY A 177 15.84 -2.08 10.13
CA GLY A 177 16.76 -2.31 11.23
C GLY A 177 16.49 -1.32 12.34
N GLY A 178 16.23 -1.80 13.56
CA GLY A 178 15.98 -1.01 14.75
C GLY A 178 17.00 -1.30 15.83
N LEU A 179 17.56 -0.26 16.44
CA LEU A 179 18.41 -0.39 17.62
C LEU A 179 17.80 0.42 18.76
N THR A 180 17.51 -0.26 19.87
CA THR A 180 17.01 0.37 21.10
C THR A 180 18.07 0.28 22.18
N LEU A 181 18.39 1.41 22.78
CA LEU A 181 19.31 1.56 23.90
C LEU A 181 18.57 2.02 25.15
N LYS A 182 18.80 1.37 26.28
CA LYS A 182 18.25 1.71 27.61
C LYS A 182 19.41 1.99 28.59
N PRO A 183 20.14 3.11 28.43
CA PRO A 183 21.38 3.35 29.15
C PRO A 183 21.22 3.60 30.65
N ILE A 184 20.05 4.07 31.07
CA ILE A 184 19.67 4.26 32.48
C ILE A 184 18.17 3.95 32.65
N ASP A 185 17.76 3.75 33.89
CA ASP A 185 16.36 3.50 34.21
C ASP A 185 15.46 4.62 33.70
N GLY A 186 14.36 4.23 33.07
CA GLY A 186 13.37 5.15 32.50
C GLY A 186 13.74 5.77 31.16
N LEU A 187 14.99 5.70 30.68
CA LEU A 187 15.39 6.26 29.40
C LEU A 187 15.48 5.19 28.30
N SER A 188 14.79 5.40 27.20
CA SER A 188 14.85 4.60 25.99
C SER A 188 15.19 5.50 24.80
N LEU A 189 16.20 5.10 24.03
CA LEU A 189 16.63 5.73 22.79
C LEU A 189 16.50 4.71 21.67
N GLN A 190 15.79 5.02 20.60
CA GLN A 190 15.63 4.11 19.47
C GLN A 190 15.96 4.80 18.15
N GLY A 191 16.70 4.08 17.30
CA GLY A 191 16.91 4.42 15.90
C GLY A 191 16.30 3.34 15.02
N LEU A 192 15.46 3.76 14.05
CA LEU A 192 14.84 2.88 13.06
C LEU A 192 15.30 3.29 11.67
N TYR A 193 16.08 2.42 11.02
CA TYR A 193 16.48 2.62 9.63
C TYR A 193 15.65 1.71 8.73
N ARG A 194 15.00 2.31 7.74
CA ARG A 194 14.11 1.64 6.79
C ARG A 194 14.61 1.84 5.38
N ILE A 195 14.61 0.78 4.58
CA ILE A 195 14.91 0.79 3.15
C ILE A 195 13.69 0.24 2.43
N TYR A 196 13.27 0.92 1.38
CA TYR A 196 12.13 0.56 0.55
C TYR A 196 12.55 0.43 -0.90
N GLU A 197 12.17 -0.67 -1.54
CA GLU A 197 12.49 -0.98 -2.92
C GLU A 197 11.28 -1.58 -3.64
N ASN A 198 11.39 -1.70 -4.96
CA ASN A 198 10.31 -2.25 -5.79
C ASN A 198 8.98 -1.51 -5.59
N HIS A 199 9.07 -0.19 -5.58
CA HIS A 199 7.91 0.69 -5.53
C HIS A 199 7.51 1.06 -6.96
N TYR A 200 6.28 0.72 -7.33
CA TYR A 200 5.73 0.94 -8.67
C TYR A 200 4.65 2.01 -8.59
N ALA A 201 4.55 2.81 -9.65
CA ALA A 201 3.46 3.76 -9.81
C ALA A 201 2.14 3.03 -10.04
N ASP A 202 1.02 3.64 -9.66
CA ASP A 202 -0.28 3.17 -10.10
C ASP A 202 -0.45 3.41 -11.62
N TRP A 203 -1.20 2.57 -12.29
CA TRP A 203 -1.45 2.67 -13.71
C TRP A 203 -2.51 3.72 -14.03
N SER A 204 -2.43 4.35 -15.21
CA SER A 204 -3.46 5.23 -15.75
C SER A 204 -4.27 4.53 -16.83
N PRO A 205 -5.61 4.65 -16.85
CA PRO A 205 -6.46 4.09 -17.90
C PRO A 205 -6.11 4.62 -19.28
N ASP A 206 -5.77 5.90 -19.40
CA ASP A 206 -5.49 6.58 -20.67
C ASP A 206 -4.38 5.92 -21.50
N SER A 207 -3.49 5.16 -20.86
CA SER A 207 -2.39 4.45 -21.52
C SER A 207 -2.60 2.95 -21.67
N ARG A 208 -3.69 2.39 -21.16
CA ARG A 208 -3.89 0.92 -21.04
C ARG A 208 -5.10 0.38 -21.77
N GLU A 209 -5.82 1.23 -22.47
CA GLU A 209 -6.96 0.78 -23.27
C GLU A 209 -6.52 -0.21 -24.34
N VAL A 210 -7.28 -1.31 -24.49
CA VAL A 210 -7.05 -2.34 -25.50
C VAL A 210 -7.77 -1.93 -26.79
N ASP A 211 -7.14 -1.07 -27.56
CA ASP A 211 -7.54 -0.74 -28.93
C ASP A 211 -6.38 -1.02 -29.89
N GLY A 212 -6.40 -2.18 -30.52
CA GLY A 212 -5.34 -2.63 -31.42
C GLY A 212 -4.07 -3.10 -30.70
N ASP A 213 -3.01 -2.31 -30.72
CA ASP A 213 -1.73 -2.59 -30.04
C ASP A 213 -1.77 -2.04 -28.60
N ALA A 214 -2.37 -2.79 -27.68
CA ALA A 214 -2.41 -2.43 -26.27
C ALA A 214 -1.02 -2.31 -25.68
N ASP A 215 -0.76 -1.23 -24.93
CA ASP A 215 0.46 -1.09 -24.17
C ASP A 215 0.47 -2.06 -22.97
N ARG A 216 1.38 -3.03 -23.01
CA ARG A 216 1.58 -4.05 -21.98
C ARG A 216 2.91 -3.89 -21.23
N ALA A 217 3.63 -2.79 -21.46
CA ALA A 217 4.84 -2.50 -20.73
C ALA A 217 4.56 -2.31 -19.23
N GLN A 218 5.54 -2.58 -18.39
CA GLN A 218 5.39 -2.41 -16.95
C GLN A 218 5.23 -0.93 -16.58
N VAL A 219 4.47 -0.63 -15.55
CA VAL A 219 4.36 0.71 -14.98
C VAL A 219 5.72 1.21 -14.48
N TRP A 220 5.88 2.52 -14.41
CA TRP A 220 7.11 3.12 -13.91
C TRP A 220 7.45 2.62 -12.50
N LYS A 221 8.70 2.21 -12.35
CA LYS A 221 9.27 1.83 -11.07
C LYS A 221 10.01 3.03 -10.48
N SER A 222 9.51 3.57 -9.37
CA SER A 222 10.17 4.68 -8.68
C SER A 222 11.51 4.26 -8.08
N PRO A 223 12.45 5.21 -7.88
CA PRO A 223 13.68 4.94 -7.17
C PRO A 223 13.42 4.42 -5.75
N GLY A 224 14.20 3.43 -5.31
CA GLY A 224 14.20 3.01 -3.92
C GLY A 224 14.68 4.13 -3.00
N TYR A 225 14.25 4.10 -1.75
CA TYR A 225 14.60 5.14 -0.78
C TYR A 225 14.82 4.55 0.62
N SER A 226 15.41 5.36 1.49
CA SER A 226 15.59 5.00 2.89
C SER A 226 15.22 6.15 3.83
N LYS A 227 14.85 5.81 5.07
CA LYS A 227 14.55 6.77 6.14
C LYS A 227 15.19 6.32 7.44
N LEU A 228 15.68 7.29 8.21
CA LEU A 228 16.09 7.10 9.59
C LEU A 228 15.14 7.89 10.49
N ASP A 229 14.49 7.19 11.41
CA ASP A 229 13.69 7.82 12.46
C ASP A 229 14.38 7.60 13.82
N LEU A 230 14.40 8.65 14.64
CA LEU A 230 14.98 8.62 15.97
C LEU A 230 13.90 8.92 17.01
N HIS A 231 13.88 8.13 18.07
CA HIS A 231 12.88 8.23 19.12
C HIS A 231 13.56 8.26 20.49
N ILE A 232 13.05 9.07 21.38
CA ILE A 232 13.43 9.12 22.78
C ILE A 232 12.17 9.02 23.65
N ALA A 233 12.23 8.25 24.70
CA ALA A 233 11.24 8.24 25.76
C ALA A 233 11.97 8.26 27.10
N TYR A 234 11.55 9.16 28.00
CA TYR A 234 12.11 9.25 29.33
C TYR A 234 11.01 9.31 30.39
N LYS A 235 10.93 8.25 31.18
CA LYS A 235 10.09 8.24 32.38
C LYS A 235 10.78 9.09 33.45
N LEU A 236 10.21 10.25 33.75
CA LEU A 236 10.73 11.16 34.78
C LEU A 236 10.62 10.52 36.17
N PRO A 237 11.48 10.88 37.11
CA PRO A 237 11.26 10.55 38.52
C PRO A 237 9.87 11.04 38.97
N GLU A 238 9.23 10.26 39.82
CA GLU A 238 7.91 10.64 40.35
C GLU A 238 7.98 11.98 41.07
N ILE A 239 7.09 12.92 40.73
CA ILE A 239 7.00 14.23 41.32
C ILE A 239 5.57 14.44 41.83
N ALA A 240 5.42 14.60 43.13
CA ALA A 240 4.12 14.85 43.76
C ALA A 240 3.04 13.80 43.50
N GLY A 241 3.43 12.51 43.35
CA GLY A 241 2.51 11.41 43.03
C GLY A 241 2.13 11.30 41.56
N LEU A 242 2.79 12.08 40.68
CA LEU A 242 2.53 12.06 39.26
C LEU A 242 3.60 11.24 38.53
N ASP A 243 3.14 10.27 37.74
CA ASP A 243 3.97 9.54 36.75
C ASP A 243 4.01 10.32 35.45
N MET A 244 5.21 10.75 35.05
CA MET A 244 5.38 11.55 33.83
C MET A 244 6.34 10.88 32.86
N THR A 245 5.99 10.90 31.57
CA THR A 245 6.85 10.41 30.48
C THR A 245 7.00 11.50 29.42
N LEU A 246 8.24 11.90 29.18
CA LEU A 246 8.63 12.78 28.07
C LEU A 246 8.94 11.94 26.85
N THR A 247 8.38 12.30 25.69
CA THR A 247 8.67 11.64 24.41
C THR A 247 9.12 12.66 23.39
N GLY A 248 10.05 12.23 22.51
CA GLY A 248 10.49 13.01 21.36
C GLY A 248 10.71 12.10 20.17
N HIS A 249 10.31 12.57 19.01
CA HIS A 249 10.45 11.83 17.76
C HIS A 249 10.99 12.77 16.68
N LEU A 250 12.05 12.33 15.99
CA LEU A 250 12.60 12.97 14.81
C LEU A 250 12.43 12.01 13.64
N PHE A 251 11.51 12.33 12.75
CA PHE A 251 11.19 11.52 11.57
C PHE A 251 12.02 11.98 10.38
N ASN A 252 12.42 11.03 9.53
CA ASN A 252 13.27 11.26 8.37
C ASN A 252 14.50 12.11 8.74
N ALA A 253 15.24 11.71 9.77
CA ALA A 253 16.36 12.46 10.35
C ALA A 253 17.45 12.81 9.33
N LEU A 254 17.61 11.99 8.27
CA LEU A 254 18.55 12.25 7.17
C LEU A 254 18.03 13.26 6.13
N ASP A 255 16.75 13.67 6.25
CA ASP A 255 16.08 14.60 5.34
C ASP A 255 16.09 14.13 3.88
N ASN A 256 15.96 12.83 3.66
CA ASN A 256 15.92 12.27 2.32
C ASN A 256 14.63 12.67 1.60
N VAL A 257 14.78 13.15 0.36
CA VAL A 257 13.65 13.36 -0.55
C VAL A 257 13.35 12.04 -1.24
N TYR A 258 12.08 11.64 -1.24
CA TYR A 258 11.65 10.38 -1.83
C TYR A 258 10.25 10.48 -2.43
N VAL A 259 9.99 9.62 -3.40
CA VAL A 259 8.65 9.44 -3.97
C VAL A 259 7.86 8.52 -3.05
N GLN A 260 6.78 9.05 -2.49
CA GLN A 260 5.88 8.30 -1.61
C GLN A 260 4.80 7.58 -2.40
N ASP A 261 4.35 8.20 -3.50
CA ASP A 261 3.31 7.69 -4.36
C ASP A 261 3.47 8.26 -5.77
N ALA A 262 2.97 7.56 -6.79
CA ALA A 262 3.05 7.99 -8.17
C ALA A 262 1.94 7.39 -9.04
N VAL A 263 1.51 8.13 -10.06
CA VAL A 263 0.66 7.65 -11.15
C VAL A 263 1.46 7.66 -12.45
N ASP A 264 1.54 6.52 -13.10
CA ASP A 264 2.29 6.35 -14.36
C ASP A 264 1.48 6.87 -15.55
N ASN A 265 2.13 7.58 -16.46
CA ASN A 265 1.49 8.23 -17.60
C ASN A 265 0.21 9.01 -17.21
N SER A 266 0.30 9.76 -16.12
CA SER A 266 -0.79 10.61 -15.65
C SER A 266 -1.23 11.59 -16.74
N GLN A 267 -2.53 11.82 -16.85
CA GLN A 267 -3.10 12.83 -17.74
C GLN A 267 -2.46 14.22 -17.59
N TYR A 268 -1.88 14.53 -16.44
CA TYR A 268 -1.22 15.81 -16.17
C TYR A 268 0.23 15.87 -16.68
N ASN A 269 0.89 14.71 -16.83
CA ASN A 269 2.30 14.64 -17.22
C ASN A 269 2.55 13.79 -18.49
N GLY A 270 1.57 13.05 -18.96
CA GLY A 270 1.68 12.06 -20.04
C GLY A 270 1.54 12.63 -21.45
N TYR A 271 2.07 13.81 -21.74
CA TYR A 271 1.94 14.41 -23.05
C TYR A 271 2.73 13.65 -24.14
N GLY A 272 2.03 12.82 -24.90
CA GLY A 272 2.40 12.47 -26.28
C GLY A 272 3.31 11.27 -26.46
N ASP A 273 4.02 10.81 -25.47
CA ASP A 273 4.72 9.52 -25.52
C ASP A 273 4.21 8.58 -24.42
N LYS A 274 4.11 7.30 -24.72
CA LYS A 274 3.69 6.27 -23.77
C LYS A 274 4.93 5.63 -23.11
N VAL A 275 5.91 6.45 -22.72
CA VAL A 275 7.13 5.98 -22.06
C VAL A 275 6.91 5.95 -20.55
N HIS A 276 7.02 4.77 -19.96
CA HIS A 276 6.89 4.55 -18.52
C HIS A 276 8.14 5.01 -17.76
N ALA A 277 8.26 6.33 -17.57
CA ALA A 277 9.42 6.99 -16.99
C ALA A 277 9.01 8.16 -16.08
N ALA A 278 9.96 8.65 -15.28
CA ALA A 278 9.71 9.68 -14.28
C ALA A 278 9.11 10.99 -14.85
N HIS A 279 9.42 11.36 -16.09
CA HIS A 279 8.90 12.59 -16.71
C HIS A 279 7.42 12.48 -17.13
N ASN A 280 6.90 11.25 -17.25
CA ASN A 280 5.48 11.00 -17.53
C ASN A 280 4.70 10.58 -16.29
N ALA A 281 5.35 10.43 -15.14
CA ALA A 281 4.69 10.10 -13.90
C ALA A 281 4.31 11.37 -13.12
N GLU A 282 3.10 11.40 -12.60
CA GLU A 282 2.74 12.31 -11.52
C GLU A 282 3.28 11.74 -10.21
N VAL A 283 4.05 12.53 -9.46
CA VAL A 283 4.73 12.04 -8.26
C VAL A 283 4.32 12.85 -7.03
N PHE A 284 4.12 12.15 -5.93
CA PHE A 284 3.85 12.73 -4.62
C PHE A 284 5.06 12.48 -3.73
N LEU A 285 5.67 13.56 -3.26
CA LEU A 285 6.86 13.47 -2.42
C LEU A 285 6.48 13.17 -0.98
N GLY A 286 7.31 12.36 -0.35
CA GLY A 286 7.16 12.02 1.05
C GLY A 286 7.48 13.18 1.99
N THR A 287 7.04 13.04 3.24
CA THR A 287 7.20 14.06 4.27
C THR A 287 8.69 14.32 4.56
N PRO A 288 9.15 15.57 4.54
CA PRO A 288 10.51 15.92 4.90
C PRO A 288 10.79 15.68 6.39
N ARG A 289 12.02 15.94 6.81
CA ARG A 289 12.38 15.85 8.23
C ARG A 289 11.46 16.71 9.10
N HIS A 290 10.88 16.10 10.11
CA HIS A 290 10.03 16.78 11.07
C HIS A 290 10.15 16.12 12.46
N PHE A 291 9.70 16.82 13.48
CA PHE A 291 9.74 16.31 14.84
C PHE A 291 8.43 16.56 15.58
N ASN A 292 8.21 15.79 16.61
CA ASN A 292 7.21 16.07 17.61
C ASN A 292 7.77 15.83 19.04
N LEU A 293 7.17 16.50 20.01
CA LEU A 293 7.45 16.33 21.43
C LEU A 293 6.14 16.09 22.17
N GLY A 294 6.16 15.20 23.14
CA GLY A 294 5.00 14.85 23.94
C GLY A 294 5.34 14.73 25.42
N LEU A 295 4.38 15.06 26.27
CA LEU A 295 4.42 14.80 27.70
C LEU A 295 3.14 14.05 28.08
N SER A 296 3.29 12.84 28.62
CA SER A 296 2.21 12.07 29.21
C SER A 296 2.27 12.21 30.73
N VAL A 297 1.14 12.50 31.35
CA VAL A 297 0.99 12.61 32.80
C VAL A 297 -0.11 11.66 33.25
N ASN A 298 0.22 10.74 34.16
CA ASN A 298 -0.73 9.83 34.79
C ASN A 298 -0.85 10.23 36.28
N PHE A 299 -2.07 10.31 36.77
CA PHE A 299 -2.40 10.70 38.12
C PHE A 299 -3.44 9.77 38.76
#